data_6a080c767d6638b11e65bccf9342e017
#
_entry.id   6a080c767d6638b11e65bccf9342e017
#
_cell.length_a   1.000
_cell.length_b   1.000
_cell.length_c   1.000
_cell.angle_alpha   90.00
_cell.angle_beta   90.00
_cell.angle_gamma   90.00
#
_symmetry.space_group_name_H-M   'P 1'
#
loop_
_entity.id
_entity.type
_entity.pdbx_description
1 polymer ?
#
loop_
_entity_poly.entity_id
_entity_poly.type
_entity_poly.pdbx_seq_one_letter_code
_entity_poly.pdbx_strand_id
1 'polypeptide(L)'
;MAKSSWVSGCGLFLVMLIAISLLRKESSARVLGDWDPAIRMPSERVGVEGSEAEDDEIGTRWAVLVAGSSGYGNYRHQADVCHAYQILRKGGLKEENIVVFMHDDIANSPLNPRPGVIINHPQGQDVYAGVPKDYTGEQVTAQNFYAVLLGNKTAVQGGSGKVIDSKRSDHIFIYYSDHGGPGVLGMPNMPYLYAADFIGVLNKKHACNSYKKMVIYVEACESGSIFEGLMPGDLNIYVTTASNAQESSWGTYCPGMEPSPPPEYMTCLGDLYSVAWMEDSETHNLKKETINKQYKNVKERTSNFNTFTAGSHVMEYGDKSFKGEKLYIYQGFDPANANVTENGLWPGMRGAINQRDADLVFLWKRYERLDERSKEKKEVLKEITATLTHREHIDSSIEFIGKLLFGIEGGPSKLQAVRPRGQALVDDWDCLKTMVRVFESQCGSLTQYGMKHMRAFANICNNDISKDAMEEACVSACGSFNSARWSPLIQGYSA
;
A
#
# COMPACT_ATOMS: atom_id res chain seq x y z
N MET A 1 -51.93 -38.68 -16.78
CA MET A 1 -51.92 -39.25 -18.14
C MET A 1 -50.57 -38.87 -18.72
N ALA A 2 -49.69 -39.75 -18.75
CA ALA A 2 -49.27 -40.62 -19.87
C ALA A 2 -48.31 -39.83 -20.78
N LYS A 3 -47.14 -40.18 -20.78
CA LYS A 3 -46.21 -41.22 -21.31
C LYS A 3 -45.28 -40.57 -22.33
N SER A 4 -44.01 -40.63 -22.15
CA SER A 4 -43.02 -41.60 -22.70
C SER A 4 -42.62 -41.21 -24.11
N SER A 5 -41.45 -41.33 -24.67
CA SER A 5 -40.28 -42.19 -24.40
C SER A 5 -39.25 -41.96 -25.52
N TRP A 6 -37.95 -42.15 -25.22
CA TRP A 6 -36.96 -42.90 -26.02
C TRP A 6 -36.59 -42.36 -27.42
N VAL A 7 -35.33 -42.42 -27.91
CA VAL A 7 -34.24 -43.42 -28.01
C VAL A 7 -32.99 -42.68 -28.54
N SER A 8 -31.80 -42.67 -27.98
CA SER A 8 -30.73 -43.66 -28.13
C SER A 8 -30.14 -43.84 -29.54
N GLY A 9 -28.85 -43.71 -29.67
CA GLY A 9 -28.00 -44.14 -30.79
C GLY A 9 -26.60 -43.47 -30.66
N CYS A 10 -25.61 -43.97 -30.14
CA CYS A 10 -24.75 -45.15 -30.28
C CYS A 10 -24.05 -45.23 -31.64
N GLY A 11 -22.73 -45.24 -31.66
CA GLY A 11 -21.86 -45.64 -32.77
C GLY A 11 -20.51 -44.98 -32.66
N LEU A 12 -19.55 -45.54 -32.02
CA LEU A 12 -18.62 -46.64 -32.31
C LEU A 12 -17.43 -46.21 -33.20
N PHE A 13 -16.22 -46.29 -32.59
CA PHE A 13 -14.92 -46.78 -33.08
C PHE A 13 -14.31 -46.23 -34.37
N LEU A 14 -13.07 -45.71 -34.24
CA LEU A 14 -11.90 -46.30 -34.90
C LEU A 14 -10.61 -45.98 -34.20
N VAL A 15 -9.97 -47.02 -33.67
CA VAL A 15 -8.57 -47.11 -33.25
C VAL A 15 -7.74 -47.37 -34.51
N MET A 16 -6.65 -46.65 -34.67
CA MET A 16 -5.57 -47.10 -35.56
C MET A 16 -4.19 -46.80 -34.94
N LEU A 17 -3.59 -47.87 -34.45
CA LEU A 17 -2.18 -48.07 -34.15
C LEU A 17 -1.41 -48.43 -35.43
N ILE A 18 -0.26 -47.82 -35.69
CA ILE A 18 0.91 -48.39 -36.39
C ILE A 18 2.09 -47.57 -35.93
N ALA A 19 3.02 -47.95 -35.12
CA ALA A 19 4.05 -48.97 -35.10
C ALA A 19 5.25 -48.66 -36.04
N ILE A 20 6.37 -48.23 -35.40
CA ILE A 20 7.77 -48.68 -35.59
C ILE A 20 8.46 -48.46 -36.94
N SER A 21 9.56 -47.74 -36.93
CA SER A 21 10.86 -48.25 -37.44
C SER A 21 12.05 -47.48 -36.87
N LEU A 22 12.86 -48.21 -36.14
CA LEU A 22 14.24 -47.99 -35.79
C LEU A 22 15.11 -47.98 -37.05
N LEU A 23 16.02 -47.01 -37.14
CA LEU A 23 17.31 -47.25 -37.84
C LEU A 23 18.41 -46.49 -37.10
N ARG A 24 19.18 -47.29 -36.39
CA ARG A 24 20.58 -46.95 -35.99
C ARG A 24 21.43 -46.74 -37.22
N LYS A 25 22.38 -45.81 -37.15
CA LYS A 25 23.65 -45.94 -37.82
C LYS A 25 24.75 -45.39 -36.93
N GLU A 26 25.59 -46.28 -36.47
CA GLU A 26 26.91 -46.08 -35.88
C GLU A 26 27.90 -45.70 -36.95
N SER A 27 28.92 -45.04 -36.47
CA SER A 27 30.37 -45.11 -36.78
C SER A 27 30.93 -43.71 -37.04
N SER A 28 32.06 -43.31 -36.56
CA SER A 28 33.32 -43.99 -36.28
C SER A 28 34.21 -43.01 -35.56
N ALA A 29 34.90 -43.46 -34.55
CA ALA A 29 36.02 -42.77 -33.93
C ALA A 29 37.19 -42.62 -34.89
N ARG A 30 37.85 -41.47 -34.85
CA ARG A 30 39.27 -41.33 -35.27
C ARG A 30 40.08 -40.61 -34.22
N VAL A 31 41.19 -41.20 -33.99
CA VAL A 31 42.20 -41.11 -32.98
C VAL A 31 43.22 -40.02 -33.28
N LEU A 32 43.66 -39.35 -32.20
CA LEU A 32 44.98 -38.77 -31.90
C LEU A 32 45.73 -37.98 -33.00
N GLY A 33 46.03 -36.76 -32.67
CA GLY A 33 47.16 -35.97 -33.11
C GLY A 33 47.77 -35.25 -31.90
N ASP A 34 49.02 -35.43 -31.66
CA ASP A 34 49.90 -34.91 -30.61
C ASP A 34 49.76 -33.38 -30.47
N TRP A 35 49.69 -32.91 -29.23
CA TRP A 35 49.76 -31.49 -28.88
C TRP A 35 51.18 -31.15 -28.40
N ASP A 36 51.76 -30.17 -29.03
CA ASP A 36 53.01 -29.52 -28.64
C ASP A 36 52.71 -28.55 -27.44
N PRO A 37 53.44 -28.64 -26.31
CA PRO A 37 53.16 -27.86 -25.12
C PRO A 37 53.74 -26.44 -25.08
N ALA A 38 54.01 -25.80 -26.23
CA ALA A 38 54.72 -24.52 -26.24
C ALA A 38 53.95 -23.27 -26.69
N ILE A 39 52.61 -23.30 -26.75
CA ILE A 39 51.80 -22.06 -26.96
C ILE A 39 50.99 -21.75 -25.71
N ARG A 40 51.54 -20.90 -24.82
CA ARG A 40 50.76 -20.21 -23.80
C ARG A 40 49.96 -19.09 -24.48
N MET A 41 48.67 -19.28 -24.63
CA MET A 41 47.74 -18.16 -24.85
C MET A 41 47.75 -17.24 -23.63
N PRO A 42 47.62 -15.91 -23.80
CA PRO A 42 47.41 -15.03 -22.67
C PRO A 42 46.14 -15.46 -21.95
N SER A 43 46.22 -15.57 -20.62
CA SER A 43 45.04 -15.80 -19.79
C SER A 43 44.05 -14.66 -20.08
N GLU A 44 42.96 -14.98 -20.80
CA GLU A 44 41.76 -14.17 -20.72
C GLU A 44 41.37 -14.15 -19.25
N ARG A 45 41.55 -12.99 -18.63
CA ARG A 45 40.82 -12.66 -17.43
C ARG A 45 39.37 -12.82 -17.83
N VAL A 46 38.70 -13.84 -17.32
CA VAL A 46 37.25 -13.83 -17.21
C VAL A 46 36.97 -12.66 -16.26
N GLY A 47 36.91 -11.48 -16.83
CA GLY A 47 36.39 -10.32 -16.19
C GLY A 47 34.93 -10.64 -15.89
N VAL A 48 34.55 -10.53 -14.65
CA VAL A 48 33.18 -10.29 -14.28
C VAL A 48 32.90 -8.86 -14.80
N GLU A 49 32.79 -8.72 -16.11
CA GLU A 49 32.36 -7.50 -16.79
C GLU A 49 30.85 -7.61 -16.98
N GLY A 50 30.11 -6.84 -16.23
CA GLY A 50 28.65 -6.70 -16.41
C GLY A 50 27.90 -5.97 -15.31
N SER A 51 28.49 -5.77 -14.12
CA SER A 51 27.72 -5.15 -13.03
C SER A 51 28.03 -3.68 -12.76
N GLU A 52 29.24 -3.21 -13.03
CA GLU A 52 29.61 -1.82 -12.73
C GLU A 52 29.27 -0.84 -13.86
N ALA A 53 29.37 -1.25 -15.13
CA ALA A 53 29.06 -0.37 -16.26
C ALA A 53 27.55 -0.13 -16.47
N GLU A 54 26.68 -1.09 -16.11
CA GLU A 54 25.22 -0.89 -16.16
C GLU A 54 24.72 0.00 -15.03
N ASP A 55 25.36 -0.01 -13.86
CA ASP A 55 24.96 0.82 -12.71
C ASP A 55 25.35 2.30 -12.89
N ASP A 56 26.46 2.60 -13.61
CA ASP A 56 26.86 3.98 -13.91
C ASP A 56 25.89 4.70 -14.86
N GLU A 57 25.11 3.98 -15.68
CA GLU A 57 24.08 4.55 -16.55
C GLU A 57 22.75 4.83 -15.82
N ILE A 58 22.51 4.24 -14.65
CA ILE A 58 21.23 4.32 -13.95
C ILE A 58 21.07 5.62 -13.16
N GLY A 59 22.16 6.27 -12.79
CA GLY A 59 22.17 7.37 -11.85
C GLY A 59 21.94 6.91 -10.40
N THR A 60 21.66 7.85 -9.51
CA THR A 60 21.41 7.53 -8.10
C THR A 60 19.98 7.00 -7.90
N ARG A 61 19.86 5.95 -7.10
CA ARG A 61 18.55 5.44 -6.64
C ARG A 61 18.18 6.12 -5.33
N TRP A 62 17.01 6.72 -5.28
CA TRP A 62 16.43 7.36 -4.11
C TRP A 62 15.17 6.65 -3.67
N ALA A 63 14.89 6.66 -2.37
CA ALA A 63 13.62 6.14 -1.86
C ALA A 63 13.02 7.02 -0.77
N VAL A 64 11.68 7.07 -0.73
CA VAL A 64 10.89 7.64 0.38
C VAL A 64 9.91 6.57 0.85
N LEU A 65 9.98 6.24 2.12
CA LEU A 65 9.15 5.23 2.75
C LEU A 65 8.29 5.91 3.83
N VAL A 66 6.97 5.74 3.76
CA VAL A 66 6.03 6.43 4.65
C VAL A 66 5.06 5.46 5.31
N ALA A 67 5.07 5.41 6.64
CA ALA A 67 4.01 4.84 7.46
C ALA A 67 3.14 5.99 7.98
N GLY A 68 1.92 6.10 7.49
CA GLY A 68 1.03 7.26 7.71
C GLY A 68 0.17 7.16 8.97
N SER A 69 0.47 6.26 9.92
CA SER A 69 -0.32 6.06 11.13
C SER A 69 0.54 5.88 12.38
N SER A 70 -0.10 5.92 13.54
CA SER A 70 0.47 5.68 14.86
C SER A 70 -0.41 4.71 15.67
N GLY A 71 0.08 4.28 16.83
CA GLY A 71 -0.61 3.38 17.74
C GLY A 71 -0.46 1.90 17.38
N TYR A 72 -0.40 1.05 18.41
CA TYR A 72 -0.08 -0.37 18.27
C TYR A 72 -1.13 -1.16 17.46
N GLY A 73 -2.39 -0.70 17.40
CA GLY A 73 -3.43 -1.25 16.52
C GLY A 73 -3.12 -1.09 15.02
N ASN A 74 -2.23 -0.16 14.68
CA ASN A 74 -1.73 0.13 13.32
C ASN A 74 -0.30 -0.40 13.09
N TYR A 75 0.15 -1.35 13.89
CA TYR A 75 1.48 -1.99 13.84
C TYR A 75 1.96 -2.28 12.42
N ARG A 76 1.08 -2.83 11.57
CA ARG A 76 1.36 -3.30 10.22
C ARG A 76 1.99 -2.25 9.30
N HIS A 77 1.56 -0.99 9.38
CA HIS A 77 2.06 0.07 8.48
C HIS A 77 3.53 0.39 8.73
N GLN A 78 3.95 0.46 10.01
CA GLN A 78 5.37 0.65 10.33
C GLN A 78 6.18 -0.62 10.05
N ALA A 79 5.59 -1.81 10.25
CA ALA A 79 6.23 -3.08 9.91
C ALA A 79 6.49 -3.19 8.40
N ASP A 80 5.52 -2.80 7.57
CA ASP A 80 5.65 -2.76 6.11
C ASP A 80 6.77 -1.82 5.67
N VAL A 81 6.83 -0.61 6.24
CA VAL A 81 7.87 0.37 5.92
C VAL A 81 9.26 -0.11 6.36
N CYS A 82 9.37 -0.71 7.54
CA CYS A 82 10.63 -1.30 8.01
C CYS A 82 11.08 -2.44 7.08
N HIS A 83 10.18 -3.30 6.64
CA HIS A 83 10.49 -4.39 5.71
C HIS A 83 10.93 -3.86 4.33
N ALA A 84 10.19 -2.88 3.78
CA ALA A 84 10.58 -2.20 2.54
C ALA A 84 12.01 -1.62 2.64
N TYR A 85 12.36 -1.01 3.77
CA TYR A 85 13.72 -0.52 4.01
C TYR A 85 14.75 -1.64 3.93
N GLN A 86 14.51 -2.81 4.54
CA GLN A 86 15.44 -3.94 4.50
C GLN A 86 15.66 -4.44 3.06
N ILE A 87 14.59 -4.52 2.27
CA ILE A 87 14.68 -4.93 0.86
C ILE A 87 15.57 -3.95 0.07
N LEU A 88 15.33 -2.65 0.21
CA LEU A 88 16.12 -1.64 -0.50
C LEU A 88 17.59 -1.64 -0.06
N ARG A 89 17.87 -1.85 1.22
CA ARG A 89 19.24 -1.95 1.74
C ARG A 89 19.96 -3.19 1.21
N LYS A 90 19.31 -4.37 1.25
CA LYS A 90 19.84 -5.60 0.63
C LYS A 90 20.04 -5.42 -0.88
N GLY A 91 19.18 -4.64 -1.52
CA GLY A 91 19.29 -4.25 -2.93
C GLY A 91 20.43 -3.28 -3.24
N GLY A 92 21.18 -2.82 -2.24
CA GLY A 92 22.34 -1.94 -2.40
C GLY A 92 22.01 -0.44 -2.45
N LEU A 93 20.80 -0.01 -2.14
CA LEU A 93 20.51 1.42 -1.94
C LEU A 93 21.27 1.92 -0.71
N LYS A 94 21.92 3.06 -0.85
CA LYS A 94 22.63 3.69 0.27
C LYS A 94 21.65 4.32 1.24
N GLU A 95 21.93 4.24 2.54
CA GLU A 95 21.07 4.81 3.58
C GLU A 95 20.85 6.31 3.41
N GLU A 96 21.87 7.05 2.97
CA GLU A 96 21.78 8.47 2.68
C GLU A 96 20.74 8.84 1.61
N ASN A 97 20.39 7.87 0.75
CA ASN A 97 19.42 8.04 -0.34
C ASN A 97 18.02 7.48 0.01
N ILE A 98 17.82 6.99 1.22
CA ILE A 98 16.52 6.51 1.71
C ILE A 98 16.04 7.45 2.80
N VAL A 99 14.82 7.98 2.67
CA VAL A 99 14.18 8.82 3.70
C VAL A 99 12.98 8.07 4.27
N VAL A 100 12.94 7.95 5.60
CA VAL A 100 11.90 7.20 6.31
C VAL A 100 11.05 8.12 7.15
N PHE A 101 9.73 8.00 6.96
CA PHE A 101 8.68 8.59 7.77
C PHE A 101 7.94 7.49 8.52
N MET A 102 8.00 7.46 9.83
CA MET A 102 7.16 6.60 10.69
C MET A 102 7.07 7.21 12.08
N HIS A 103 5.95 7.02 12.76
CA HIS A 103 5.78 7.59 14.11
C HIS A 103 6.77 7.03 15.11
N ASP A 104 7.26 5.81 14.89
CA ASP A 104 8.27 5.13 15.73
C ASP A 104 7.78 4.78 17.16
N ASP A 105 6.50 4.48 17.29
CA ASP A 105 5.85 4.16 18.57
C ASP A 105 5.55 2.66 18.77
N ILE A 106 5.95 1.80 17.80
CA ILE A 106 5.61 0.38 17.78
C ILE A 106 6.68 -0.49 18.43
N ALA A 107 7.95 -0.34 18.02
CA ALA A 107 9.03 -1.22 18.45
C ALA A 107 9.19 -1.27 19.98
N ASN A 108 9.10 -0.11 20.62
CA ASN A 108 9.25 0.04 22.06
C ASN A 108 7.91 0.25 22.79
N SER A 109 6.79 -0.03 22.14
CA SER A 109 5.47 -0.01 22.78
C SER A 109 5.41 -1.01 23.94
N PRO A 110 4.81 -0.66 25.08
CA PRO A 110 4.53 -1.63 26.15
C PRO A 110 3.66 -2.81 25.71
N LEU A 111 2.97 -2.69 24.59
CA LEU A 111 2.12 -3.73 24.00
C LEU A 111 2.90 -4.65 23.06
N ASN A 112 4.14 -4.29 22.71
CA ASN A 112 4.97 -5.12 21.85
C ASN A 112 5.55 -6.32 22.66
N PRO A 113 5.23 -7.57 22.30
CA PRO A 113 5.72 -8.74 23.00
C PRO A 113 7.23 -8.96 22.86
N ARG A 114 7.86 -8.30 21.88
CA ARG A 114 9.30 -8.35 21.59
C ARG A 114 9.87 -6.93 21.57
N PRO A 115 10.17 -6.32 22.74
CA PRO A 115 10.65 -4.94 22.80
C PRO A 115 11.86 -4.69 21.89
N GLY A 116 11.79 -3.64 21.07
CA GLY A 116 12.84 -3.30 20.12
C GLY A 116 12.83 -4.09 18.81
N VAL A 117 11.88 -5.01 18.60
CA VAL A 117 11.76 -5.88 17.41
C VAL A 117 10.45 -5.63 16.71
N ILE A 118 10.48 -5.50 15.40
CA ILE A 118 9.29 -5.52 14.53
C ILE A 118 9.42 -6.66 13.53
N ILE A 119 8.37 -7.45 13.36
CA ILE A 119 8.28 -8.50 12.33
C ILE A 119 7.12 -8.20 11.38
N ASN A 120 7.30 -8.48 10.11
CA ASN A 120 6.27 -8.24 9.07
C ASN A 120 5.73 -9.55 8.46
N HIS A 121 6.20 -10.69 8.94
CA HIS A 121 5.77 -12.03 8.55
C HIS A 121 5.74 -12.94 9.78
N PRO A 122 4.81 -13.92 9.90
CA PRO A 122 4.70 -14.80 11.06
C PRO A 122 5.99 -15.54 11.43
N GLN A 123 6.80 -15.89 10.44
CA GLN A 123 8.10 -16.53 10.59
C GLN A 123 9.27 -15.57 10.31
N GLY A 124 8.96 -14.26 10.18
CA GLY A 124 9.91 -13.24 9.77
C GLY A 124 10.95 -12.90 10.85
N GLN A 125 12.05 -12.36 10.37
CA GLN A 125 13.10 -11.77 11.20
C GLN A 125 12.73 -10.33 11.61
N ASP A 126 13.53 -9.76 12.49
CA ASP A 126 13.43 -8.33 12.84
C ASP A 126 13.69 -7.46 11.61
N VAL A 127 12.71 -6.64 11.25
CA VAL A 127 12.81 -5.66 10.16
C VAL A 127 13.08 -4.23 10.65
N TYR A 128 13.04 -4.00 11.96
CA TYR A 128 13.23 -2.67 12.55
C TYR A 128 14.69 -2.28 12.71
N ALA A 129 15.58 -3.26 12.95
CA ALA A 129 16.99 -3.00 13.19
C ALA A 129 17.62 -2.20 12.04
N GLY A 130 18.29 -1.10 12.38
CA GLY A 130 19.00 -0.25 11.42
C GLY A 130 18.12 0.66 10.58
N VAL A 131 16.79 0.69 10.77
CA VAL A 131 15.91 1.64 10.07
C VAL A 131 16.18 3.07 10.57
N PRO A 132 16.49 4.03 9.68
CA PRO A 132 16.76 5.41 10.07
C PRO A 132 15.51 6.10 10.62
N LYS A 133 15.73 7.04 11.55
CA LYS A 133 14.70 7.84 12.19
C LYS A 133 14.71 9.25 11.60
N ASP A 134 14.42 9.34 10.28
CA ASP A 134 14.51 10.63 9.60
C ASP A 134 13.41 11.59 10.05
N TYR A 135 12.15 11.14 10.02
CA TYR A 135 10.99 11.88 10.47
C TYR A 135 10.15 10.97 11.36
N THR A 136 10.05 11.30 12.66
CA THR A 136 9.34 10.50 13.65
C THR A 136 8.40 11.37 14.50
N GLY A 137 7.46 10.76 15.22
CA GLY A 137 6.52 11.46 16.08
C GLY A 137 5.80 12.59 15.35
N GLU A 138 5.88 13.80 15.88
CA GLU A 138 5.20 15.00 15.36
C GLU A 138 5.76 15.49 14.01
N GLN A 139 6.93 15.00 13.57
CA GLN A 139 7.49 15.39 12.28
C GLN A 139 6.91 14.59 11.10
N VAL A 140 6.13 13.54 11.35
CA VAL A 140 5.46 12.77 10.28
C VAL A 140 4.21 13.52 9.84
N THR A 141 4.39 14.43 8.89
CA THR A 141 3.36 15.33 8.36
C THR A 141 3.36 15.37 6.84
N ALA A 142 2.21 15.67 6.23
CA ALA A 142 2.11 15.86 4.78
C ALA A 142 3.05 16.97 4.28
N GLN A 143 3.21 18.07 5.04
CA GLN A 143 4.09 19.18 4.70
C GLN A 143 5.56 18.74 4.62
N ASN A 144 6.05 17.99 5.62
CA ASN A 144 7.41 17.47 5.59
C ASN A 144 7.61 16.47 4.44
N PHE A 145 6.62 15.60 4.19
CA PHE A 145 6.67 14.67 3.05
C PHE A 145 6.79 15.43 1.72
N TYR A 146 5.99 16.48 1.52
CA TYR A 146 6.08 17.31 0.31
C TYR A 146 7.42 18.05 0.19
N ALA A 147 7.92 18.61 1.28
CA ALA A 147 9.22 19.27 1.31
C ALA A 147 10.36 18.30 0.98
N VAL A 148 10.32 17.09 1.52
CA VAL A 148 11.28 16.01 1.23
C VAL A 148 11.26 15.64 -0.25
N LEU A 149 10.09 15.40 -0.82
CA LEU A 149 9.95 15.06 -2.25
C LEU A 149 10.51 16.14 -3.16
N LEU A 150 10.25 17.40 -2.82
CA LEU A 150 10.73 18.55 -3.61
C LEU A 150 12.22 18.88 -3.39
N GLY A 151 12.90 18.19 -2.48
CA GLY A 151 14.29 18.48 -2.13
C GLY A 151 14.47 19.80 -1.38
N ASN A 152 13.38 20.32 -0.77
CA ASN A 152 13.35 21.64 -0.14
C ASN A 152 13.75 21.56 1.35
N LYS A 153 15.07 21.63 1.61
CA LYS A 153 15.63 21.59 2.98
C LYS A 153 15.16 22.73 3.86
N THR A 154 14.77 23.88 3.28
CA THR A 154 14.37 25.05 4.08
C THR A 154 12.90 24.98 4.53
N ALA A 155 12.09 24.15 3.89
CA ALA A 155 10.69 23.97 4.24
C ALA A 155 10.46 22.82 5.24
N VAL A 156 11.46 21.95 5.43
CA VAL A 156 11.39 20.84 6.38
C VAL A 156 11.40 21.35 7.81
N GLN A 157 10.55 20.78 8.66
CA GLN A 157 10.43 21.10 10.07
C GLN A 157 10.85 19.91 10.93
N GLY A 158 11.95 20.05 11.66
CA GLY A 158 12.50 18.99 12.51
C GLY A 158 13.06 17.79 11.73
N GLY A 159 13.12 16.63 12.41
CA GLY A 159 13.68 15.41 11.85
C GLY A 159 15.18 15.49 11.53
N SER A 160 15.66 14.60 10.67
CA SER A 160 17.06 14.56 10.23
C SER A 160 17.43 15.70 9.26
N GLY A 161 16.44 16.37 8.67
CA GLY A 161 16.65 17.34 7.59
C GLY A 161 17.00 16.71 6.24
N LYS A 162 17.01 15.39 6.12
CA LYS A 162 17.27 14.66 4.87
C LYS A 162 16.13 14.88 3.88
N VAL A 163 16.46 15.16 2.63
CA VAL A 163 15.53 15.36 1.52
C VAL A 163 16.01 14.62 0.27
N ILE A 164 15.15 14.46 -0.72
CA ILE A 164 15.49 13.88 -2.02
C ILE A 164 16.23 14.93 -2.88
N ASP A 165 17.54 14.93 -2.81
CA ASP A 165 18.41 15.79 -3.63
C ASP A 165 18.76 15.13 -4.98
N SER A 166 17.74 14.58 -5.64
CA SER A 166 17.87 13.84 -6.89
C SER A 166 18.15 14.73 -8.08
N LYS A 167 18.83 14.18 -9.10
CA LYS A 167 19.22 14.82 -10.35
C LYS A 167 18.42 14.22 -11.51
N ARG A 168 18.53 14.81 -12.69
CA ARG A 168 17.81 14.40 -13.91
C ARG A 168 18.03 12.92 -14.30
N SER A 169 19.19 12.34 -13.98
CA SER A 169 19.52 10.94 -14.27
C SER A 169 19.00 9.95 -13.24
N ASP A 170 18.52 10.43 -12.09
CA ASP A 170 18.23 9.61 -10.92
C ASP A 170 16.85 8.97 -10.98
N HIS A 171 16.69 7.85 -10.28
CA HIS A 171 15.45 7.12 -10.15
C HIS A 171 14.94 7.23 -8.73
N ILE A 172 13.61 7.34 -8.57
CA ILE A 172 12.97 7.51 -7.27
C ILE A 172 11.94 6.38 -7.06
N PHE A 173 11.99 5.74 -5.91
CA PHE A 173 10.99 4.82 -5.43
C PHE A 173 10.26 5.43 -4.24
N ILE A 174 8.92 5.47 -4.29
CA ILE A 174 8.09 5.94 -3.18
C ILE A 174 7.19 4.78 -2.75
N TYR A 175 7.19 4.49 -1.45
CA TYR A 175 6.28 3.53 -0.85
C TYR A 175 5.53 4.17 0.31
N TYR A 176 4.22 4.08 0.28
CA TYR A 176 3.31 4.63 1.27
C TYR A 176 2.40 3.52 1.80
N SER A 177 2.39 3.28 3.12
CA SER A 177 1.52 2.31 3.78
C SER A 177 0.72 2.97 4.89
N ASP A 178 -0.63 2.99 4.75
CA ASP A 178 -1.53 3.57 5.74
C ASP A 178 -3.01 3.23 5.48
N HIS A 179 -3.87 3.81 6.32
CA HIS A 179 -5.28 4.00 6.03
C HIS A 179 -5.50 5.00 4.89
N GLY A 180 -6.62 4.87 4.21
CA GLY A 180 -7.05 5.80 3.18
C GLY A 180 -8.55 5.97 3.13
N GLY A 181 -8.97 6.90 2.32
CA GLY A 181 -10.35 7.12 1.94
C GLY A 181 -10.41 7.77 0.57
N PRO A 182 -11.60 7.94 -0.01
CA PRO A 182 -11.71 8.58 -1.30
C PRO A 182 -11.00 9.94 -1.34
N GLY A 183 -9.93 10.04 -2.14
CA GLY A 183 -9.14 11.27 -2.34
C GLY A 183 -8.17 11.65 -1.23
N VAL A 184 -7.98 10.80 -0.20
CA VAL A 184 -7.06 11.08 0.91
C VAL A 184 -6.27 9.86 1.34
N LEU A 185 -5.03 10.10 1.81
CA LEU A 185 -4.22 9.15 2.58
C LEU A 185 -4.06 9.69 4.00
N GLY A 186 -3.98 8.78 4.99
CA GLY A 186 -3.77 9.16 6.36
C GLY A 186 -2.40 9.75 6.64
N MET A 187 -2.30 10.44 7.74
CA MET A 187 -1.08 10.92 8.38
C MET A 187 -1.24 10.82 9.89
N PRO A 188 -0.21 10.46 10.66
CA PRO A 188 -0.34 10.40 12.11
C PRO A 188 -0.56 11.80 12.71
N ASN A 189 -0.07 12.83 12.04
CA ASN A 189 -0.31 14.24 12.41
C ASN A 189 -1.10 14.93 11.30
N MET A 190 -2.26 15.46 11.66
CA MET A 190 -3.17 16.12 10.73
C MET A 190 -2.56 17.38 10.09
N PRO A 191 -2.97 17.77 8.91
CA PRO A 191 -4.06 17.21 8.09
C PRO A 191 -3.67 15.95 7.32
N TYR A 192 -4.67 15.25 6.76
CA TYR A 192 -4.46 14.15 5.80
C TYR A 192 -3.71 14.63 4.55
N LEU A 193 -3.13 13.68 3.83
CA LEU A 193 -2.60 13.91 2.50
C LEU A 193 -3.74 13.88 1.48
N TYR A 194 -4.04 15.02 0.86
CA TYR A 194 -5.06 15.14 -0.18
C TYR A 194 -4.49 14.85 -1.57
N ALA A 195 -5.26 14.17 -2.41
CA ALA A 195 -4.84 13.76 -3.74
C ALA A 195 -4.38 14.94 -4.62
N ALA A 196 -5.15 16.04 -4.67
CA ALA A 196 -4.79 17.21 -5.47
C ALA A 196 -3.46 17.84 -5.03
N ASP A 197 -3.21 17.93 -3.72
CA ASP A 197 -1.95 18.48 -3.19
C ASP A 197 -0.78 17.56 -3.57
N PHE A 198 -0.94 16.25 -3.43
CA PHE A 198 0.11 15.29 -3.79
C PHE A 198 0.43 15.30 -5.27
N ILE A 199 -0.60 15.27 -6.15
CA ILE A 199 -0.41 15.39 -7.59
C ILE A 199 0.24 16.74 -7.95
N GLY A 200 -0.15 17.83 -7.26
CA GLY A 200 0.48 19.15 -7.40
C GLY A 200 1.98 19.12 -7.07
N VAL A 201 2.38 18.38 -6.05
CA VAL A 201 3.80 18.18 -5.68
C VAL A 201 4.54 17.36 -6.74
N LEU A 202 3.92 16.28 -7.25
CA LEU A 202 4.52 15.47 -8.33
C LEU A 202 4.73 16.30 -9.62
N ASN A 203 3.76 17.14 -10.00
CA ASN A 203 3.89 18.06 -11.12
C ASN A 203 5.05 19.05 -10.91
N LYS A 204 5.19 19.64 -9.71
CA LYS A 204 6.30 20.54 -9.37
C LYS A 204 7.64 19.81 -9.44
N LYS A 205 7.73 18.59 -8.90
CA LYS A 205 8.94 17.77 -8.96
C LYS A 205 9.34 17.46 -10.39
N HIS A 206 8.38 17.16 -11.26
CA HIS A 206 8.62 16.95 -12.70
C HIS A 206 9.11 18.22 -13.39
N ALA A 207 8.46 19.35 -13.14
CA ALA A 207 8.84 20.64 -13.72
C ALA A 207 10.28 21.07 -13.35
N CYS A 208 10.77 20.65 -12.15
CA CYS A 208 12.16 20.87 -11.74
C CYS A 208 13.17 19.96 -12.48
N ASN A 209 12.70 19.01 -13.30
CA ASN A 209 13.54 18.06 -14.04
C ASN A 209 14.60 17.37 -13.16
N SER A 210 14.18 16.94 -11.99
CA SER A 210 15.04 16.44 -10.91
C SER A 210 14.92 14.92 -10.68
N TYR A 211 14.48 14.17 -11.67
CA TYR A 211 14.51 12.72 -11.75
C TYR A 211 14.36 12.25 -13.20
N LYS A 212 14.80 11.04 -13.50
CA LYS A 212 14.61 10.39 -14.79
C LYS A 212 13.27 9.68 -14.85
N LYS A 213 12.99 8.84 -13.85
CA LYS A 213 11.74 8.09 -13.68
C LYS A 213 11.43 7.88 -12.20
N MET A 214 10.15 7.70 -11.90
CA MET A 214 9.67 7.45 -10.56
C MET A 214 8.67 6.29 -10.53
N VAL A 215 8.76 5.45 -9.50
CA VAL A 215 7.79 4.39 -9.22
C VAL A 215 7.18 4.65 -7.85
N ILE A 216 5.85 4.61 -7.76
CA ILE A 216 5.10 4.86 -6.52
C ILE A 216 4.21 3.66 -6.22
N TYR A 217 4.34 3.10 -5.01
CA TYR A 217 3.49 2.05 -4.49
C TYR A 217 2.68 2.59 -3.30
N VAL A 218 1.36 2.39 -3.32
CA VAL A 218 0.46 2.89 -2.27
C VAL A 218 -0.42 1.78 -1.73
N GLU A 219 -0.20 1.47 -0.45
CA GLU A 219 -1.06 0.62 0.34
C GLU A 219 -2.05 1.49 1.11
N ALA A 220 -3.30 1.50 0.70
CA ALA A 220 -4.38 2.16 1.43
C ALA A 220 -5.76 1.77 0.87
N CYS A 221 -6.79 1.94 1.69
CA CYS A 221 -8.17 1.88 1.23
C CYS A 221 -8.42 2.97 0.19
N GLU A 222 -9.23 2.68 -0.82
CA GLU A 222 -9.57 3.58 -1.94
C GLU A 222 -8.35 4.29 -2.57
N SER A 223 -7.15 3.68 -2.45
CA SER A 223 -5.88 4.28 -2.90
C SER A 223 -5.87 4.66 -4.38
N GLY A 224 -6.64 3.97 -5.21
CA GLY A 224 -6.84 4.36 -6.61
C GLY A 224 -7.41 5.76 -6.78
N SER A 225 -8.22 6.24 -5.82
CA SER A 225 -8.84 7.57 -5.88
C SER A 225 -7.86 8.74 -5.76
N ILE A 226 -6.64 8.47 -5.30
CA ILE A 226 -5.57 9.48 -5.26
C ILE A 226 -5.11 9.86 -6.67
N PHE A 227 -5.20 8.93 -7.60
CA PHE A 227 -4.62 9.06 -8.94
C PHE A 227 -5.66 9.09 -10.06
N GLU A 228 -6.83 8.48 -9.84
CA GLU A 228 -7.89 8.39 -10.87
C GLU A 228 -8.39 9.79 -11.26
N GLY A 229 -8.31 10.11 -12.55
CA GLY A 229 -8.71 11.40 -13.09
C GLY A 229 -7.77 12.59 -12.77
N LEU A 230 -6.69 12.35 -12.01
CA LEU A 230 -5.75 13.40 -11.58
C LEU A 230 -4.33 13.16 -12.09
N MET A 231 -3.89 11.90 -12.20
CA MET A 231 -2.50 11.58 -12.52
C MET A 231 -2.23 11.67 -14.02
N PRO A 232 -1.38 12.61 -14.48
CA PRO A 232 -0.99 12.71 -15.90
C PRO A 232 -0.17 11.49 -16.34
N GLY A 233 -0.24 11.15 -17.62
CA GLY A 233 0.51 10.05 -18.21
C GLY A 233 1.91 10.41 -18.73
N ASP A 234 2.34 11.66 -18.61
CA ASP A 234 3.56 12.22 -19.21
C ASP A 234 4.59 12.73 -18.19
N LEU A 235 4.42 12.37 -16.92
CA LEU A 235 5.34 12.77 -15.86
C LEU A 235 6.54 11.82 -15.68
N ASN A 236 6.68 10.75 -16.46
CA ASN A 236 7.64 9.66 -16.22
C ASN A 236 7.45 9.04 -14.82
N ILE A 237 6.23 8.93 -14.35
CA ILE A 237 5.86 8.34 -13.05
C ILE A 237 4.90 7.19 -13.28
N TYR A 238 5.25 6.01 -12.80
CA TYR A 238 4.39 4.83 -12.76
C TYR A 238 3.90 4.59 -11.33
N VAL A 239 2.63 4.30 -11.18
CA VAL A 239 2.01 4.09 -9.86
C VAL A 239 1.26 2.76 -9.83
N THR A 240 1.36 2.03 -8.71
CA THR A 240 0.43 0.96 -8.37
C THR A 240 -0.22 1.20 -7.01
N THR A 241 -1.47 0.77 -6.86
CA THR A 241 -2.26 0.95 -5.65
C THR A 241 -2.90 -0.36 -5.20
N ALA A 242 -3.00 -0.56 -3.88
CA ALA A 242 -3.57 -1.77 -3.27
C ALA A 242 -5.04 -2.01 -3.63
N SER A 243 -5.78 -0.93 -3.90
CA SER A 243 -7.21 -0.97 -4.17
C SER A 243 -7.60 0.01 -5.28
N ASN A 244 -8.78 -0.19 -5.86
CA ASN A 244 -9.37 0.80 -6.76
C ASN A 244 -9.92 2.01 -5.98
N ALA A 245 -10.58 2.94 -6.67
CA ALA A 245 -11.08 4.19 -6.08
C ALA A 245 -12.33 4.03 -5.18
N GLN A 246 -12.83 2.81 -4.97
CA GLN A 246 -14.15 2.55 -4.36
C GLN A 246 -14.15 1.45 -3.31
N GLU A 247 -13.02 0.78 -3.08
CA GLU A 247 -12.94 -0.38 -2.20
C GLU A 247 -11.85 -0.23 -1.15
N SER A 248 -12.00 -0.98 -0.06
CA SER A 248 -11.00 -1.08 0.99
C SER A 248 -9.82 -1.94 0.56
N SER A 249 -8.67 -1.72 1.19
CA SER A 249 -7.53 -2.64 1.22
C SER A 249 -7.56 -3.52 2.48
N TRP A 250 -6.63 -4.47 2.59
CA TRP A 250 -6.74 -5.57 3.52
C TRP A 250 -5.46 -5.76 4.33
N GLY A 251 -5.61 -5.86 5.65
CA GLY A 251 -4.56 -6.31 6.55
C GLY A 251 -4.42 -7.84 6.53
N THR A 252 -3.20 -8.31 6.68
CA THR A 252 -2.86 -9.74 6.64
C THR A 252 -1.99 -10.15 7.82
N TYR A 253 -1.77 -11.48 7.95
CA TYR A 253 -1.07 -12.04 9.11
C TYR A 253 -1.69 -11.58 10.42
N CYS A 254 -3.01 -11.67 10.49
CA CYS A 254 -3.82 -11.22 11.62
C CYS A 254 -4.14 -12.38 12.55
N PRO A 255 -4.35 -12.14 13.86
CA PRO A 255 -4.73 -13.17 14.83
C PRO A 255 -6.01 -13.90 14.42
N GLY A 256 -5.95 -15.23 14.35
CA GLY A 256 -7.07 -16.08 13.94
C GLY A 256 -7.22 -16.28 12.43
N MET A 257 -6.28 -15.77 11.62
CA MET A 257 -6.18 -16.02 10.18
C MET A 257 -5.06 -17.03 9.88
N GLU A 258 -4.93 -17.46 8.63
CA GLU A 258 -3.83 -18.32 8.20
C GLU A 258 -3.06 -17.68 7.03
N PRO A 259 -1.73 -17.53 7.19
CA PRO A 259 -0.95 -17.81 8.40
C PRO A 259 -1.18 -16.78 9.51
N SER A 260 -1.35 -17.26 10.75
CA SER A 260 -1.47 -16.38 11.93
C SER A 260 -0.13 -15.82 12.38
N PRO A 261 -0.09 -14.66 13.02
CA PRO A 261 1.10 -14.19 13.72
C PRO A 261 1.47 -15.14 14.85
N PRO A 262 2.71 -15.06 15.40
CA PRO A 262 3.06 -15.76 16.62
C PRO A 262 2.04 -15.46 17.74
N PRO A 263 1.73 -16.45 18.61
CA PRO A 263 0.62 -16.35 19.56
C PRO A 263 0.69 -15.14 20.51
N GLU A 264 1.88 -14.59 20.75
CA GLU A 264 2.07 -13.43 21.59
C GLU A 264 1.59 -12.11 20.95
N TYR A 265 1.46 -12.03 19.62
CA TYR A 265 0.96 -10.86 18.92
C TYR A 265 -0.56 -10.77 18.92
N MET A 266 -1.11 -9.57 19.07
CA MET A 266 -2.55 -9.31 19.09
C MET A 266 -3.03 -8.49 17.89
N THR A 267 -2.14 -8.19 16.95
CA THR A 267 -2.39 -7.30 15.81
C THR A 267 -1.98 -7.98 14.51
N CYS A 268 -2.42 -7.43 13.38
CA CYS A 268 -1.92 -7.83 12.06
C CYS A 268 -0.47 -7.41 11.89
N LEU A 269 0.35 -8.24 11.25
CA LEU A 269 1.77 -7.97 11.07
C LEU A 269 2.08 -7.18 9.78
N GLY A 270 1.19 -7.18 8.81
CA GLY A 270 1.39 -6.51 7.52
C GLY A 270 0.10 -6.29 6.76
N ASP A 271 0.19 -5.65 5.62
CA ASP A 271 -0.91 -5.42 4.69
C ASP A 271 -0.75 -6.25 3.41
N LEU A 272 -1.88 -6.68 2.83
CA LEU A 272 -1.92 -7.73 1.82
C LEU A 272 -1.17 -7.36 0.52
N TYR A 273 -1.38 -6.16 0.00
CA TYR A 273 -0.65 -5.67 -1.17
C TYR A 273 0.83 -5.43 -0.84
N SER A 274 1.11 -4.92 0.34
CA SER A 274 2.46 -4.62 0.82
C SER A 274 3.32 -5.88 0.90
N VAL A 275 2.86 -6.91 1.62
CA VAL A 275 3.60 -8.18 1.68
C VAL A 275 3.66 -8.87 0.32
N ALA A 276 2.66 -8.65 -0.55
CA ALA A 276 2.67 -9.23 -1.88
C ALA A 276 3.86 -8.72 -2.72
N TRP A 277 4.09 -7.40 -2.78
CA TRP A 277 5.23 -6.89 -3.56
C TRP A 277 6.57 -7.11 -2.86
N MET A 278 6.61 -7.07 -1.52
CA MET A 278 7.85 -7.26 -0.76
C MET A 278 8.37 -8.69 -0.87
N GLU A 279 7.54 -9.66 -0.60
CA GLU A 279 7.91 -11.08 -0.70
C GLU A 279 8.17 -11.50 -2.17
N ASP A 280 7.48 -10.88 -3.15
CA ASP A 280 7.81 -11.04 -4.57
C ASP A 280 9.23 -10.55 -4.86
N SER A 281 9.59 -9.38 -4.36
CA SER A 281 10.95 -8.81 -4.52
C SER A 281 12.03 -9.66 -3.83
N GLU A 282 11.74 -10.29 -2.70
CA GLU A 282 12.67 -11.18 -1.98
C GLU A 282 12.83 -12.55 -2.63
N THR A 283 11.87 -12.97 -3.43
CA THR A 283 11.86 -14.30 -4.06
C THR A 283 12.19 -14.30 -5.55
N HIS A 284 12.49 -13.15 -6.12
CA HIS A 284 12.81 -13.02 -7.54
C HIS A 284 14.13 -12.28 -7.78
N ASN A 285 14.74 -12.56 -8.95
CA ASN A 285 15.90 -11.82 -9.42
C ASN A 285 15.43 -10.51 -10.08
N LEU A 286 15.55 -9.39 -9.38
CA LEU A 286 15.06 -8.08 -9.83
C LEU A 286 15.81 -7.52 -11.06
N LYS A 287 17.00 -8.05 -11.40
CA LYS A 287 17.66 -7.78 -12.70
C LYS A 287 16.97 -8.46 -13.89
N LYS A 288 16.14 -9.47 -13.63
CA LYS A 288 15.35 -10.19 -14.65
C LYS A 288 13.88 -9.81 -14.60
N GLU A 289 13.34 -9.54 -13.42
CA GLU A 289 11.95 -9.20 -13.22
C GLU A 289 11.65 -7.76 -13.67
N THR A 290 10.50 -7.60 -14.33
CA THR A 290 10.01 -6.29 -14.80
C THR A 290 8.91 -5.76 -13.89
N ILE A 291 8.72 -4.43 -13.90
CA ILE A 291 7.58 -3.76 -13.24
C ILE A 291 6.26 -4.45 -13.61
N ASN A 292 6.07 -4.78 -14.90
CA ASN A 292 4.83 -5.42 -15.38
C ASN A 292 4.65 -6.86 -14.84
N LYS A 293 5.75 -7.60 -14.64
CA LYS A 293 5.66 -8.96 -14.09
C LYS A 293 5.27 -8.90 -12.61
N GLN A 294 5.97 -8.10 -11.81
CA GLN A 294 5.62 -7.89 -10.42
C GLN A 294 4.18 -7.38 -10.26
N TYR A 295 3.76 -6.39 -11.07
CA TYR A 295 2.37 -5.92 -11.07
C TYR A 295 1.37 -7.06 -11.21
N LYS A 296 1.60 -8.01 -12.13
CA LYS A 296 0.70 -9.16 -12.35
C LYS A 296 0.69 -10.10 -11.16
N ASN A 297 1.86 -10.45 -10.62
CA ASN A 297 2.00 -11.33 -9.46
C ASN A 297 1.32 -10.73 -8.23
N VAL A 298 1.59 -9.46 -7.95
CA VAL A 298 1.00 -8.71 -6.84
C VAL A 298 -0.52 -8.60 -6.98
N LYS A 299 -1.00 -8.29 -8.18
CA LYS A 299 -2.44 -8.21 -8.47
C LYS A 299 -3.17 -9.52 -8.24
N GLU A 300 -2.61 -10.64 -8.70
CA GLU A 300 -3.18 -11.96 -8.50
C GLU A 300 -3.25 -12.31 -7.00
N ARG A 301 -2.17 -12.10 -6.27
CA ARG A 301 -2.12 -12.37 -4.84
C ARG A 301 -3.04 -11.47 -4.03
N THR A 302 -3.04 -10.17 -4.28
CA THR A 302 -3.86 -9.19 -3.56
C THR A 302 -5.35 -9.37 -3.81
N SER A 303 -5.73 -9.89 -4.98
CA SER A 303 -7.12 -10.26 -5.30
C SER A 303 -7.57 -11.58 -4.67
N ASN A 304 -6.70 -12.23 -3.88
CA ASN A 304 -6.89 -13.60 -3.41
C ASN A 304 -7.18 -14.55 -4.59
N PHE A 305 -6.25 -14.58 -5.54
CA PHE A 305 -6.33 -15.40 -6.77
C PHE A 305 -7.63 -15.14 -7.58
N ASN A 306 -7.95 -13.87 -7.78
CA ASN A 306 -9.13 -13.40 -8.53
C ASN A 306 -10.50 -13.79 -7.92
N THR A 307 -10.53 -14.19 -6.64
CA THR A 307 -11.80 -14.44 -5.94
C THR A 307 -12.40 -13.17 -5.34
N PHE A 308 -11.56 -12.19 -5.03
CA PHE A 308 -11.88 -10.95 -4.31
C PHE A 308 -12.56 -11.19 -2.95
N THR A 309 -12.51 -12.41 -2.44
CA THR A 309 -12.94 -12.73 -1.09
C THR A 309 -11.84 -12.32 -0.13
N ALA A 310 -12.06 -11.26 0.66
CA ALA A 310 -11.03 -10.62 1.48
C ALA A 310 -9.77 -10.26 0.67
N GLY A 311 -9.99 -9.61 -0.48
CA GLY A 311 -8.95 -9.13 -1.40
C GLY A 311 -9.45 -7.92 -2.18
N SER A 312 -8.54 -7.21 -2.85
CA SER A 312 -8.80 -5.96 -3.57
C SER A 312 -8.20 -5.95 -4.98
N HIS A 313 -8.60 -4.95 -5.78
CA HIS A 313 -8.13 -4.77 -7.15
C HIS A 313 -6.91 -3.86 -7.18
N VAL A 314 -5.74 -4.44 -7.38
CA VAL A 314 -4.52 -3.65 -7.64
C VAL A 314 -4.66 -2.90 -8.95
N MET A 315 -4.47 -1.58 -8.89
CA MET A 315 -4.59 -0.70 -10.04
C MET A 315 -3.24 -0.11 -10.45
N GLU A 316 -3.20 0.46 -11.66
CA GLU A 316 -2.02 1.17 -12.18
C GLU A 316 -2.41 2.50 -12.82
N TYR A 317 -1.60 3.54 -12.55
CA TYR A 317 -1.82 4.92 -13.03
C TYR A 317 -0.51 5.52 -13.57
N GLY A 318 -0.61 6.69 -14.19
CA GLY A 318 0.51 7.45 -14.73
C GLY A 318 1.11 6.85 -16.00
N ASP A 319 2.42 6.99 -16.18
CA ASP A 319 3.13 6.55 -17.39
C ASP A 319 3.39 5.03 -17.38
N LYS A 320 2.66 4.32 -18.21
CA LYS A 320 2.78 2.86 -18.35
C LYS A 320 3.77 2.44 -19.44
N SER A 321 4.41 3.37 -20.11
CA SER A 321 5.30 3.09 -21.24
C SER A 321 6.56 2.31 -20.83
N PHE A 322 7.03 2.49 -19.59
CA PHE A 322 8.24 1.85 -19.08
C PHE A 322 8.02 0.63 -18.18
N LYS A 323 6.84 0.02 -18.21
CA LYS A 323 6.53 -1.22 -17.46
C LYS A 323 7.44 -2.41 -17.81
N GLY A 324 8.10 -2.35 -18.96
CA GLY A 324 9.11 -3.34 -19.36
C GLY A 324 10.44 -3.20 -18.64
N GLU A 325 10.69 -2.13 -17.91
CA GLU A 325 11.92 -1.92 -17.17
C GLU A 325 12.06 -2.88 -16.01
N LYS A 326 13.32 -3.14 -15.64
CA LYS A 326 13.66 -4.06 -14.56
C LYS A 326 13.51 -3.37 -13.21
N LEU A 327 13.02 -4.11 -12.23
CA LEU A 327 12.78 -3.58 -10.89
C LEU A 327 14.05 -3.12 -10.18
N TYR A 328 15.22 -3.74 -10.48
CA TYR A 328 16.49 -3.35 -9.85
C TYR A 328 16.84 -1.87 -10.08
N ILE A 329 16.32 -1.25 -11.13
CA ILE A 329 16.51 0.17 -11.42
C ILE A 329 15.96 1.05 -10.30
N TYR A 330 14.94 0.57 -9.57
CA TYR A 330 14.25 1.29 -8.52
C TYR A 330 14.53 0.74 -7.12
N GLN A 331 14.47 -0.60 -6.96
CA GLN A 331 14.59 -1.27 -5.67
C GLN A 331 16.00 -1.79 -5.38
N GLY A 332 16.90 -1.80 -6.41
CA GLY A 332 18.18 -2.45 -6.30
C GLY A 332 18.09 -3.96 -6.53
N PHE A 333 19.18 -4.65 -6.29
CA PHE A 333 19.27 -6.08 -6.51
C PHE A 333 20.05 -6.76 -5.38
N ASP A 334 19.40 -7.67 -4.67
CA ASP A 334 20.06 -8.54 -3.69
C ASP A 334 20.79 -9.69 -4.40
N PRO A 335 22.13 -9.78 -4.31
CA PRO A 335 22.90 -10.87 -4.92
C PRO A 335 22.49 -12.27 -4.46
N ALA A 336 21.90 -12.41 -3.27
CA ALA A 336 21.38 -13.68 -2.77
C ALA A 336 20.29 -14.25 -3.69
N ASN A 337 19.56 -13.38 -4.39
CA ASN A 337 18.47 -13.75 -5.29
C ASN A 337 18.94 -13.99 -6.75
N ALA A 338 20.25 -14.01 -7.03
CA ALA A 338 20.78 -14.15 -8.40
C ALA A 338 20.34 -15.44 -9.10
N ASN A 339 20.24 -16.55 -8.34
CA ASN A 339 19.94 -17.89 -8.85
C ASN A 339 18.54 -18.39 -8.49
N VAL A 340 17.64 -17.52 -7.98
CA VAL A 340 16.28 -17.92 -7.67
C VAL A 340 15.54 -18.27 -8.96
N THR A 341 15.07 -19.51 -9.04
CA THR A 341 14.20 -20.00 -10.12
C THR A 341 12.74 -19.72 -9.77
N GLU A 342 11.98 -19.29 -10.77
CA GLU A 342 10.62 -18.73 -10.68
C GLU A 342 9.52 -19.67 -10.15
N ASN A 343 9.75 -20.53 -9.18
CA ASN A 343 8.81 -21.55 -8.71
C ASN A 343 8.26 -21.32 -7.30
N GLY A 344 8.24 -20.08 -6.82
CA GLY A 344 7.59 -19.75 -5.57
C GLY A 344 6.07 -19.74 -5.72
N LEU A 345 5.40 -20.88 -5.48
CA LEU A 345 3.97 -20.89 -5.22
C LEU A 345 3.74 -20.20 -3.87
N TRP A 346 3.04 -19.08 -3.89
CA TRP A 346 2.60 -18.41 -2.67
C TRP A 346 1.71 -19.37 -1.86
N PRO A 347 1.96 -19.58 -0.57
CA PRO A 347 1.00 -20.31 0.24
C PRO A 347 -0.34 -19.56 0.18
N GLY A 348 -1.41 -20.28 -0.13
CA GLY A 348 -2.74 -19.68 -0.19
C GLY A 348 -3.05 -19.00 1.15
N MET A 349 -3.32 -17.70 1.09
CA MET A 349 -3.74 -16.96 2.28
C MET A 349 -5.21 -17.26 2.55
N ARG A 350 -5.50 -17.71 3.76
CA ARG A 350 -6.87 -17.97 4.21
C ARG A 350 -7.28 -16.92 5.24
N GLY A 351 -7.68 -15.79 4.71
CA GLY A 351 -8.22 -14.69 5.49
C GLY A 351 -7.33 -13.45 5.49
N ALA A 352 -8.01 -12.33 5.38
CA ALA A 352 -7.47 -10.99 5.57
C ALA A 352 -8.56 -10.17 6.24
N ILE A 353 -8.20 -9.08 6.90
CA ILE A 353 -9.11 -8.21 7.64
C ILE A 353 -9.18 -6.88 6.90
N ASN A 354 -10.39 -6.36 6.70
CA ASN A 354 -10.55 -5.02 6.20
C ASN A 354 -9.72 -4.06 7.06
N GLN A 355 -8.87 -3.25 6.44
CA GLN A 355 -7.98 -2.34 7.18
C GLN A 355 -8.73 -1.44 8.17
N ARG A 356 -10.00 -1.08 7.88
CA ARG A 356 -10.82 -0.23 8.75
C ARG A 356 -11.21 -0.91 10.06
N ASP A 357 -11.12 -2.25 10.14
CA ASP A 357 -11.51 -3.04 11.30
C ASP A 357 -10.32 -3.62 12.06
N ALA A 358 -9.10 -3.41 11.57
CA ALA A 358 -7.89 -3.98 12.17
C ALA A 358 -7.65 -3.49 13.61
N ASP A 359 -7.98 -2.23 13.91
CA ASP A 359 -7.92 -1.66 15.25
C ASP A 359 -8.92 -2.30 16.22
N LEU A 360 -10.14 -2.58 15.78
CA LEU A 360 -11.13 -3.31 16.58
C LEU A 360 -10.71 -4.75 16.83
N VAL A 361 -10.15 -5.43 15.83
CA VAL A 361 -9.61 -6.79 16.00
C VAL A 361 -8.52 -6.79 17.06
N PHE A 362 -7.60 -5.83 17.00
CA PHE A 362 -6.56 -5.66 18.02
C PHE A 362 -7.16 -5.45 19.42
N LEU A 363 -8.12 -4.56 19.57
CA LEU A 363 -8.76 -4.26 20.86
C LEU A 363 -9.49 -5.49 21.41
N TRP A 364 -10.22 -6.23 20.57
CA TRP A 364 -10.89 -7.46 20.97
C TRP A 364 -9.90 -8.54 21.37
N LYS A 365 -8.81 -8.74 20.66
CA LYS A 365 -7.76 -9.70 21.02
C LYS A 365 -7.07 -9.34 22.33
N ARG A 366 -6.86 -8.04 22.58
CA ARG A 366 -6.37 -7.55 23.87
C ARG A 366 -7.38 -7.83 24.98
N TYR A 367 -8.68 -7.55 24.76
CA TYR A 367 -9.75 -7.83 25.72
C TYR A 367 -9.82 -9.32 26.07
N GLU A 368 -9.76 -10.22 25.11
CA GLU A 368 -9.82 -11.67 25.31
C GLU A 368 -8.68 -12.20 26.20
N ARG A 369 -7.50 -11.59 26.15
CA ARG A 369 -6.30 -12.04 26.89
C ARG A 369 -6.24 -11.57 28.34
N LEU A 370 -6.97 -10.53 28.68
CA LEU A 370 -6.93 -9.92 30.01
C LEU A 370 -7.79 -10.71 31.00
N ASP A 371 -7.33 -10.77 32.25
CA ASP A 371 -8.10 -11.39 33.35
C ASP A 371 -9.45 -10.71 33.53
N GLU A 372 -10.50 -11.51 33.74
CA GLU A 372 -11.90 -11.05 33.85
C GLU A 372 -12.12 -9.96 34.90
N ARG A 373 -11.34 -9.97 35.97
CA ARG A 373 -11.47 -9.04 37.09
C ARG A 373 -10.51 -7.87 37.00
N SER A 374 -9.63 -7.83 36.00
CA SER A 374 -8.61 -6.78 35.89
C SER A 374 -9.24 -5.41 35.60
N LYS A 375 -8.58 -4.37 36.06
CA LYS A 375 -8.95 -3.00 35.72
C LYS A 375 -8.68 -2.74 34.24
N GLU A 376 -7.62 -3.29 33.73
CA GLU A 376 -7.18 -3.15 32.33
C GLU A 376 -8.24 -3.70 31.37
N LYS A 377 -8.87 -4.85 31.67
CA LYS A 377 -9.96 -5.41 30.85
C LYS A 377 -11.16 -4.46 30.76
N LYS A 378 -11.51 -3.83 31.87
CA LYS A 378 -12.59 -2.83 31.92
C LYS A 378 -12.26 -1.59 31.10
N GLU A 379 -11.01 -1.13 31.14
CA GLU A 379 -10.57 0.03 30.33
C GLU A 379 -10.59 -0.31 28.83
N VAL A 380 -10.11 -1.49 28.42
CA VAL A 380 -10.18 -1.93 27.01
C VAL A 380 -11.64 -2.06 26.56
N LEU A 381 -12.56 -2.58 27.39
CA LEU A 381 -13.99 -2.63 27.03
C LEU A 381 -14.58 -1.23 26.84
N LYS A 382 -14.19 -0.26 27.67
CA LYS A 382 -14.59 1.14 27.48
C LYS A 382 -14.05 1.72 26.17
N GLU A 383 -12.80 1.36 25.82
CA GLU A 383 -12.20 1.79 24.58
C GLU A 383 -12.92 1.21 23.36
N ILE A 384 -13.23 -0.08 23.36
CA ILE A 384 -14.04 -0.74 22.32
C ILE A 384 -15.40 -0.06 22.19
N THR A 385 -16.10 0.14 23.32
CA THR A 385 -17.44 0.76 23.33
C THR A 385 -17.38 2.19 22.78
N ALA A 386 -16.41 2.99 23.22
CA ALA A 386 -16.24 4.35 22.74
C ALA A 386 -15.94 4.40 21.24
N THR A 387 -15.11 3.51 20.73
CA THR A 387 -14.79 3.39 19.30
C THR A 387 -16.02 3.02 18.48
N LEU A 388 -16.78 2.03 18.91
CA LEU A 388 -18.02 1.61 18.23
C LEU A 388 -19.08 2.74 18.23
N THR A 389 -19.29 3.39 19.39
CA THR A 389 -20.22 4.51 19.51
C THR A 389 -19.82 5.69 18.61
N HIS A 390 -18.52 5.98 18.53
CA HIS A 390 -18.03 7.05 17.64
C HIS A 390 -18.23 6.69 16.16
N ARG A 391 -17.94 5.46 15.76
CA ARG A 391 -18.18 4.98 14.39
C ARG A 391 -19.67 5.08 14.01
N GLU A 392 -20.56 4.64 14.89
CA GLU A 392 -22.01 4.73 14.70
C GLU A 392 -22.49 6.19 14.61
N HIS A 393 -21.93 7.05 15.47
CA HIS A 393 -22.23 8.49 15.42
C HIS A 393 -21.84 9.11 14.08
N ILE A 394 -20.62 8.86 13.58
CA ILE A 394 -20.19 9.39 12.29
C ILE A 394 -21.10 8.87 11.16
N ASP A 395 -21.34 7.56 11.11
CA ASP A 395 -22.14 6.94 10.05
C ASP A 395 -23.57 7.51 10.03
N SER A 396 -24.24 7.58 11.20
CA SER A 396 -25.61 8.09 11.33
C SER A 396 -25.70 9.60 11.06
N SER A 397 -24.70 10.38 11.50
CA SER A 397 -24.67 11.82 11.27
C SER A 397 -24.54 12.14 9.78
N ILE A 398 -23.65 11.47 9.07
CA ILE A 398 -23.46 11.68 7.63
C ILE A 398 -24.70 11.25 6.85
N GLU A 399 -25.31 10.11 7.20
CA GLU A 399 -26.57 9.70 6.59
C GLU A 399 -27.68 10.73 6.80
N PHE A 400 -27.80 11.26 8.03
CA PHE A 400 -28.80 12.26 8.35
C PHE A 400 -28.55 13.60 7.65
N ILE A 401 -27.29 14.06 7.59
CA ILE A 401 -26.89 15.23 6.79
C ILE A 401 -27.31 15.05 5.32
N GLY A 402 -27.09 13.87 4.75
CA GLY A 402 -27.53 13.57 3.39
C GLY A 402 -29.05 13.71 3.21
N LYS A 403 -29.84 13.25 4.18
CA LYS A 403 -31.30 13.40 4.16
C LYS A 403 -31.72 14.86 4.26
N LEU A 404 -31.05 15.67 5.07
CA LEU A 404 -31.31 17.10 5.20
C LEU A 404 -30.99 17.87 3.92
N LEU A 405 -29.85 17.57 3.28
CA LEU A 405 -29.38 18.30 2.10
C LEU A 405 -30.08 17.86 0.79
N PHE A 406 -30.43 16.60 0.67
CA PHE A 406 -30.91 16.02 -0.61
C PHE A 406 -32.30 15.37 -0.51
N GLY A 407 -32.94 15.44 0.65
CA GLY A 407 -34.23 14.80 0.92
C GLY A 407 -34.09 13.34 1.36
N ILE A 408 -35.17 12.84 2.01
CA ILE A 408 -35.18 11.53 2.67
C ILE A 408 -34.87 10.37 1.70
N GLU A 409 -35.45 10.41 0.51
CA GLU A 409 -35.32 9.34 -0.48
C GLU A 409 -33.99 9.41 -1.25
N GLY A 410 -33.53 10.62 -1.57
CA GLY A 410 -32.36 10.85 -2.43
C GLY A 410 -31.03 10.97 -1.69
N GLY A 411 -31.04 11.30 -0.41
CA GLY A 411 -29.84 11.64 0.37
C GLY A 411 -28.79 10.57 0.36
N PRO A 412 -29.06 9.34 0.83
CA PRO A 412 -28.04 8.29 0.88
C PRO A 412 -27.44 7.93 -0.48
N SER A 413 -28.27 7.87 -1.53
CA SER A 413 -27.81 7.55 -2.88
C SER A 413 -26.93 8.64 -3.47
N LYS A 414 -27.24 9.92 -3.25
CA LYS A 414 -26.42 11.05 -3.70
C LYS A 414 -25.08 11.10 -2.99
N LEU A 415 -25.02 10.87 -1.68
CA LEU A 415 -23.77 10.84 -0.92
C LEU A 415 -22.82 9.73 -1.40
N GLN A 416 -23.34 8.60 -1.84
CA GLN A 416 -22.57 7.45 -2.30
C GLN A 416 -22.36 7.41 -3.81
N ALA A 417 -22.85 8.40 -4.55
CA ALA A 417 -22.73 8.43 -6.00
C ALA A 417 -21.27 8.37 -6.43
N VAL A 418 -21.01 7.54 -7.44
CA VAL A 418 -19.67 7.35 -8.01
C VAL A 418 -19.61 8.06 -9.35
N ARG A 419 -18.63 8.92 -9.53
CA ARG A 419 -18.39 9.59 -10.82
C ARG A 419 -17.93 8.56 -11.87
N PRO A 420 -18.16 8.82 -13.15
CA PRO A 420 -17.65 7.98 -14.24
C PRO A 420 -16.14 7.72 -14.10
N ARG A 421 -15.73 6.52 -14.50
CA ARG A 421 -14.32 6.14 -14.47
C ARG A 421 -13.44 7.14 -15.20
N GLY A 422 -12.29 7.47 -14.64
CA GLY A 422 -11.35 8.43 -15.18
C GLY A 422 -11.66 9.88 -14.81
N GLN A 423 -12.67 10.13 -13.99
CA GLN A 423 -12.93 11.45 -13.40
C GLN A 423 -12.37 11.51 -11.98
N ALA A 424 -11.82 12.66 -11.60
CA ALA A 424 -11.41 12.93 -10.23
C ALA A 424 -12.60 12.85 -9.26
N LEU A 425 -12.35 12.59 -7.99
CA LEU A 425 -13.37 12.49 -6.94
C LEU A 425 -14.25 13.74 -6.85
N VAL A 426 -13.64 14.91 -6.97
CA VAL A 426 -14.26 16.23 -6.86
C VAL A 426 -13.54 17.20 -7.78
N ASP A 427 -14.25 18.22 -8.27
CA ASP A 427 -13.65 19.27 -9.08
C ASP A 427 -13.05 20.37 -8.20
N ASP A 428 -13.73 20.74 -7.12
CA ASP A 428 -13.28 21.73 -6.14
C ASP A 428 -12.77 21.07 -4.84
N TRP A 429 -11.45 20.91 -4.75
CA TRP A 429 -10.78 20.33 -3.58
C TRP A 429 -10.78 21.25 -2.35
N ASP A 430 -10.88 22.56 -2.54
CA ASP A 430 -10.99 23.50 -1.43
C ASP A 430 -12.40 23.47 -0.82
N CYS A 431 -13.43 23.27 -1.65
CA CYS A 431 -14.75 22.92 -1.17
C CYS A 431 -14.71 21.64 -0.32
N LEU A 432 -14.13 20.55 -0.82
CA LEU A 432 -14.03 19.29 -0.08
C LEU A 432 -13.41 19.50 1.32
N LYS A 433 -12.25 20.16 1.36
CA LYS A 433 -11.57 20.48 2.64
C LYS A 433 -12.45 21.32 3.56
N THR A 434 -13.18 22.28 2.99
CA THR A 434 -14.11 23.14 3.75
C THR A 434 -15.26 22.33 4.35
N MET A 435 -15.91 21.45 3.57
CA MET A 435 -17.02 20.61 4.06
C MET A 435 -16.56 19.64 5.16
N VAL A 436 -15.36 19.07 5.02
CA VAL A 436 -14.75 18.23 6.06
C VAL A 436 -14.53 19.02 7.35
N ARG A 437 -13.97 20.22 7.30
CA ARG A 437 -13.77 21.07 8.48
C ARG A 437 -15.09 21.46 9.15
N VAL A 438 -16.10 21.80 8.35
CA VAL A 438 -17.45 22.10 8.86
C VAL A 438 -18.01 20.91 9.61
N PHE A 439 -17.94 19.73 9.04
CA PHE A 439 -18.36 18.50 9.71
C PHE A 439 -17.62 18.28 11.02
N GLU A 440 -16.29 18.28 10.99
CA GLU A 440 -15.49 18.00 12.18
C GLU A 440 -15.69 19.02 13.30
N SER A 441 -15.94 20.28 12.97
CA SER A 441 -16.20 21.33 13.98
C SER A 441 -17.49 21.10 14.76
N GLN A 442 -18.49 20.42 14.19
CA GLN A 442 -19.78 20.18 14.80
C GLN A 442 -19.95 18.74 15.29
N CYS A 443 -19.44 17.77 14.51
CA CYS A 443 -19.69 16.35 14.70
C CYS A 443 -18.49 15.59 15.30
N GLY A 444 -17.33 16.24 15.43
CA GLY A 444 -16.08 15.62 15.89
C GLY A 444 -15.23 15.05 14.77
N SER A 445 -14.00 14.68 15.10
CA SER A 445 -12.99 14.21 14.14
C SER A 445 -13.44 12.96 13.40
N LEU A 446 -13.20 12.90 12.11
CA LEU A 446 -13.46 11.72 11.27
C LEU A 446 -12.65 10.49 11.71
N THR A 447 -11.43 10.68 12.20
CA THR A 447 -10.46 9.61 12.48
C THR A 447 -10.18 8.73 11.25
N GLN A 448 -9.33 7.72 11.39
CA GLN A 448 -9.05 6.76 10.31
C GLN A 448 -10.30 6.05 9.78
N TYR A 449 -11.31 5.81 10.64
CA TYR A 449 -12.55 5.16 10.23
C TYR A 449 -13.42 6.05 9.33
N GLY A 450 -13.56 7.31 9.69
CA GLY A 450 -14.40 8.25 8.96
C GLY A 450 -13.88 8.67 7.59
N MET A 451 -12.60 8.39 7.26
CA MET A 451 -12.04 8.66 5.93
C MET A 451 -12.90 8.07 4.79
N LYS A 452 -13.61 6.96 5.03
CA LYS A 452 -14.53 6.35 4.07
C LYS A 452 -15.63 7.30 3.57
N HIS A 453 -15.95 8.32 4.36
CA HIS A 453 -17.01 9.28 4.05
C HIS A 453 -16.54 10.47 3.20
N MET A 454 -15.26 10.55 2.84
CA MET A 454 -14.75 11.62 1.96
C MET A 454 -15.54 11.73 0.65
N ARG A 455 -16.06 10.60 0.12
CA ARG A 455 -16.94 10.62 -1.06
C ARG A 455 -18.24 11.38 -0.80
N ALA A 456 -18.81 11.29 0.40
CA ALA A 456 -20.02 12.02 0.75
C ALA A 456 -19.77 13.53 0.71
N PHE A 457 -18.66 14.00 1.30
CA PHE A 457 -18.30 15.42 1.26
C PHE A 457 -17.98 15.89 -0.18
N ALA A 458 -17.29 15.08 -0.95
CA ALA A 458 -17.05 15.36 -2.36
C ALA A 458 -18.35 15.50 -3.14
N ASN A 459 -19.32 14.63 -2.90
CA ASN A 459 -20.62 14.68 -3.56
C ASN A 459 -21.46 15.88 -3.10
N ILE A 460 -21.32 16.33 -1.86
CA ILE A 460 -21.92 17.59 -1.40
C ILE A 460 -21.38 18.76 -2.23
N CYS A 461 -20.06 18.83 -2.43
CA CYS A 461 -19.45 19.84 -3.30
C CYS A 461 -19.88 19.71 -4.77
N ASN A 462 -19.86 18.48 -5.32
CA ASN A 462 -20.25 18.22 -6.72
C ASN A 462 -21.75 18.52 -7.02
N ASN A 463 -22.57 18.73 -5.99
CA ASN A 463 -23.96 19.15 -6.11
C ASN A 463 -24.19 20.63 -5.68
N ASP A 464 -23.12 21.44 -5.66
CA ASP A 464 -23.17 22.89 -5.37
C ASP A 464 -23.83 23.27 -4.04
N ILE A 465 -23.74 22.41 -3.02
CA ILE A 465 -24.24 22.69 -1.68
C ILE A 465 -23.36 23.76 -1.04
N SER A 466 -23.99 24.81 -0.53
CA SER A 466 -23.27 25.90 0.13
C SER A 466 -22.71 25.48 1.49
N LYS A 467 -21.65 26.17 1.94
CA LYS A 467 -21.09 26.00 3.27
C LYS A 467 -22.14 26.20 4.37
N ASP A 468 -22.98 27.25 4.25
CA ASP A 468 -24.00 27.57 5.25
C ASP A 468 -25.04 26.43 5.38
N ALA A 469 -25.50 25.87 4.25
CA ALA A 469 -26.41 24.72 4.26
C ALA A 469 -25.78 23.50 4.92
N MET A 470 -24.47 23.28 4.69
CA MET A 470 -23.74 22.21 5.36
C MET A 470 -23.60 22.46 6.87
N GLU A 471 -23.34 23.70 7.31
CA GLU A 471 -23.26 24.08 8.72
C GLU A 471 -24.60 23.84 9.43
N GLU A 472 -25.74 24.27 8.85
CA GLU A 472 -27.05 24.03 9.38
C GLU A 472 -27.38 22.53 9.49
N ALA A 473 -27.04 21.76 8.49
CA ALA A 473 -27.22 20.31 8.49
C ALA A 473 -26.39 19.64 9.59
N CYS A 474 -25.12 20.04 9.76
CA CYS A 474 -24.24 19.51 10.80
C CYS A 474 -24.72 19.86 12.20
N VAL A 475 -25.17 21.11 12.46
CA VAL A 475 -25.74 21.51 13.74
C VAL A 475 -27.00 20.69 14.06
N SER A 476 -27.84 20.45 13.05
CA SER A 476 -29.06 19.63 13.23
C SER A 476 -28.72 18.15 13.49
N ALA A 477 -27.68 17.61 12.88
CA ALA A 477 -27.29 16.21 13.02
C ALA A 477 -26.51 15.94 14.31
N CYS A 478 -25.67 16.87 14.75
CA CYS A 478 -24.65 16.62 15.77
C CYS A 478 -24.78 17.48 17.02
N GLY A 479 -25.73 18.43 17.09
CA GLY A 479 -25.82 19.44 18.15
C GLY A 479 -25.98 18.89 19.58
N SER A 480 -26.35 17.63 19.74
CA SER A 480 -26.42 16.93 21.03
C SER A 480 -25.25 16.03 21.35
N PHE A 481 -24.29 15.88 20.42
CA PHE A 481 -23.14 14.95 20.57
C PHE A 481 -22.02 15.59 21.38
N ASN A 482 -21.57 14.89 22.42
CA ASN A 482 -20.40 15.30 23.18
C ASN A 482 -19.13 14.69 22.54
N SER A 483 -18.44 15.49 21.73
CA SER A 483 -17.24 15.09 21.03
C SER A 483 -15.94 15.09 21.86
N ALA A 484 -15.99 15.25 23.20
CA ALA A 484 -14.84 15.57 24.05
C ALA A 484 -13.55 14.77 23.70
N ARG A 485 -13.63 13.44 23.60
CA ARG A 485 -12.48 12.59 23.21
C ARG A 485 -12.10 12.74 21.72
N TRP A 486 -13.08 12.99 20.87
CA TRP A 486 -12.94 13.03 19.42
C TRP A 486 -13.01 14.47 18.88
N SER A 487 -12.75 15.44 19.77
CA SER A 487 -12.70 16.84 19.38
C SER A 487 -11.52 17.08 18.43
N PRO A 488 -11.73 17.78 17.30
CA PRO A 488 -10.63 18.17 16.41
C PRO A 488 -9.65 19.15 17.07
N LEU A 489 -10.01 19.77 18.21
CA LEU A 489 -9.07 20.55 19.03
C LEU A 489 -8.00 19.66 19.69
N ILE A 490 -8.30 18.37 19.88
CA ILE A 490 -7.37 17.37 20.45
C ILE A 490 -6.72 16.55 19.35
N GLN A 491 -7.51 16.11 18.36
CA GLN A 491 -7.07 15.21 17.29
C GLN A 491 -6.44 15.94 16.10
N GLY A 492 -6.65 17.25 15.97
CA GLY A 492 -6.36 18.00 14.76
C GLY A 492 -7.51 17.92 13.74
N TYR A 493 -7.60 18.92 12.87
CA TYR A 493 -8.52 18.87 11.73
C TYR A 493 -7.88 18.07 10.58
N SER A 494 -8.65 17.17 9.98
CA SER A 494 -8.19 16.31 8.89
C SER A 494 -8.06 17.05 7.55
N ALA A 495 -8.52 18.30 7.48
CA ALA A 495 -8.45 19.15 6.28
C ALA A 495 -7.85 20.52 6.58
#